data_9f40cc89265802a5b7704aae9f1c9bc9
#
_entry.id   9f40cc89265802a5b7704aae9f1c9bc9
#
_cell.length_a   1.000
_cell.length_b   1.000
_cell.length_c   1.000
_cell.angle_alpha   90.00
_cell.angle_beta   90.00
_cell.angle_gamma   90.00
#
_symmetry.space_group_name_H-M   'P 1'
#
loop_
_entity.id
_entity.type
_entity.pdbx_description
1 polymer ?
#
loop_
_entity_poly.entity_id
_entity_poly.type
_entity_poly.pdbx_seq_one_letter_code
_entity_poly.pdbx_strand_id
1 'polypeptide(L)'
;MAKFMDIDVCSIAFIGLGEAASAIISGWGDHRNKQVQAFDVKLHESDTKEEIISRASKLSIGLKSSLQDLVRDADLIFSTVTADQALTVAREASSYMRDKAYFFDLNSSAPSSKQLSCKSIEANGGCYVDVAVMAPVSAKKHLVPLLISGGKASSALAALEKLPMNARVIDGPVGRASSVKMVRSIMVKGLEALTAECAIAAIEADVLDEVFVSLSEGHPYFNISTHAMYNLERSLSHGKRRAEELKEVSKMLDDLGLINHMSKAAAIWQKNWGY
;
A
#
# COMPACT_ATOMS: atom_id res chain seq x y z
N MET A 1 -19.65 -16.43 -21.31
CA MET A 1 -20.26 -15.46 -20.38
C MET A 1 -19.74 -15.75 -19.00
N ALA A 2 -18.82 -14.95 -18.46
CA ALA A 2 -18.39 -15.08 -17.08
C ALA A 2 -19.59 -14.75 -16.18
N LYS A 3 -19.97 -15.69 -15.31
CA LYS A 3 -21.01 -15.49 -14.32
C LYS A 3 -20.52 -14.37 -13.38
N PHE A 4 -21.09 -13.18 -13.49
CA PHE A 4 -20.80 -12.08 -12.56
C PHE A 4 -21.11 -12.58 -11.15
N MET A 5 -20.12 -12.54 -10.28
CA MET A 5 -20.32 -12.84 -8.87
C MET A 5 -21.34 -11.86 -8.28
N ASP A 6 -22.32 -12.39 -7.60
CA ASP A 6 -23.27 -11.56 -6.83
C ASP A 6 -22.55 -11.07 -5.58
N ILE A 7 -22.06 -9.83 -5.62
CA ILE A 7 -21.26 -9.26 -4.52
C ILE A 7 -22.07 -9.03 -3.25
N ASP A 8 -23.40 -9.02 -3.36
CA ASP A 8 -24.24 -8.91 -2.16
C ASP A 8 -24.12 -10.16 -1.25
N VAL A 9 -23.52 -11.24 -1.76
CA VAL A 9 -23.28 -12.51 -1.06
C VAL A 9 -21.77 -12.80 -0.89
N CYS A 10 -20.85 -11.98 -1.43
CA CYS A 10 -19.43 -12.21 -1.36
C CYS A 10 -18.86 -12.08 0.05
N SER A 11 -18.08 -13.07 0.46
CA SER A 11 -17.25 -13.01 1.65
C SER A 11 -15.97 -12.22 1.38
N ILE A 12 -15.72 -11.17 2.15
CA ILE A 12 -14.58 -10.27 2.01
C ILE A 12 -13.61 -10.48 3.18
N ALA A 13 -12.37 -10.75 2.87
CA ALA A 13 -11.31 -10.98 3.84
C ALA A 13 -10.23 -9.90 3.78
N PHE A 14 -9.81 -9.38 4.91
CA PHE A 14 -8.63 -8.52 5.04
C PHE A 14 -7.53 -9.23 5.81
N ILE A 15 -6.38 -9.42 5.18
CA ILE A 15 -5.16 -9.87 5.83
C ILE A 15 -4.36 -8.64 6.23
N GLY A 16 -4.23 -8.41 7.54
CA GLY A 16 -3.74 -7.16 8.13
C GLY A 16 -4.87 -6.15 8.34
N LEU A 17 -5.08 -5.71 9.57
CA LEU A 17 -6.08 -4.73 9.96
C LEU A 17 -5.41 -3.42 10.41
N GLY A 18 -4.47 -2.92 9.59
CA GLY A 18 -3.77 -1.66 9.79
C GLY A 18 -4.54 -0.44 9.29
N GLU A 19 -3.83 0.67 9.06
CA GLU A 19 -4.38 1.94 8.57
C GLU A 19 -5.14 1.77 7.24
N ALA A 20 -4.53 1.06 6.27
CA ALA A 20 -5.10 0.91 4.93
C ALA A 20 -6.43 0.13 4.95
N ALA A 21 -6.45 -1.04 5.60
CA ALA A 21 -7.67 -1.83 5.74
C ALA A 21 -8.77 -1.03 6.46
N SER A 22 -8.43 -0.42 7.60
CA SER A 22 -9.39 0.36 8.40
C SER A 22 -10.00 1.52 7.61
N ALA A 23 -9.19 2.25 6.86
CA ALA A 23 -9.68 3.36 6.05
C ALA A 23 -10.60 2.88 4.92
N ILE A 24 -10.24 1.82 4.22
CA ILE A 24 -11.06 1.25 3.13
C ILE A 24 -12.40 0.75 3.69
N ILE A 25 -12.38 -0.07 4.74
CA ILE A 25 -13.59 -0.64 5.35
C ILE A 25 -14.52 0.46 5.88
N SER A 26 -13.97 1.45 6.60
CA SER A 26 -14.77 2.58 7.10
C SER A 26 -15.43 3.39 5.99
N GLY A 27 -14.84 3.39 4.81
CA GLY A 27 -15.39 4.08 3.66
C GLY A 27 -16.58 3.38 3.00
N TRP A 28 -16.70 2.07 3.16
CA TRP A 28 -17.82 1.30 2.59
C TRP A 28 -19.13 1.46 3.36
N GLY A 29 -19.08 1.89 4.64
CA GLY A 29 -20.25 2.06 5.48
C GLY A 29 -20.83 0.75 6.05
N ASP A 30 -21.84 0.85 6.88
CA ASP A 30 -22.34 -0.23 7.73
C ASP A 30 -22.95 -1.43 6.96
N HIS A 31 -23.55 -1.20 5.81
CA HIS A 31 -24.18 -2.26 5.04
C HIS A 31 -23.19 -3.28 4.43
N ARG A 32 -21.90 -2.92 4.30
CA ARG A 32 -20.84 -3.81 3.79
C ARG A 32 -20.08 -4.53 4.90
N ASN A 33 -20.05 -3.97 6.09
CA ASN A 33 -19.24 -4.46 7.20
C ASN A 33 -19.62 -5.88 7.65
N LYS A 34 -20.88 -6.28 7.50
CA LYS A 34 -21.35 -7.64 7.87
C LYS A 34 -20.71 -8.75 7.03
N GLN A 35 -20.23 -8.43 5.83
CA GLN A 35 -19.58 -9.38 4.91
C GLN A 35 -18.04 -9.36 5.05
N VAL A 36 -17.51 -8.44 5.84
CA VAL A 36 -16.08 -8.25 6.01
C VAL A 36 -15.59 -8.97 7.26
N GLN A 37 -14.50 -9.73 7.07
CA GLN A 37 -13.77 -10.36 8.16
C GLN A 37 -12.28 -10.01 8.03
N ALA A 38 -11.55 -10.01 9.13
CA ALA A 38 -10.14 -9.72 9.13
C ALA A 38 -9.35 -10.68 10.01
N PHE A 39 -8.06 -10.83 9.70
CA PHE A 39 -7.05 -11.43 10.54
C PHE A 39 -5.84 -10.51 10.58
N ASP A 40 -5.28 -10.33 11.77
CA ASP A 40 -4.02 -9.63 11.97
C ASP A 40 -3.16 -10.44 12.95
N VAL A 41 -1.88 -10.63 12.62
CA VAL A 41 -0.94 -11.41 13.46
C VAL A 41 -0.83 -10.84 14.87
N LYS A 42 -1.03 -9.54 15.04
CA LYS A 42 -1.07 -8.84 16.33
C LYS A 42 -2.16 -9.32 17.29
N LEU A 43 -3.13 -10.10 16.82
CA LEU A 43 -4.10 -10.79 17.68
C LEU A 43 -3.45 -11.82 18.63
N HIS A 44 -2.27 -12.32 18.28
CA HIS A 44 -1.52 -13.30 19.07
C HIS A 44 -0.52 -12.68 20.05
N GLU A 45 -0.35 -11.35 20.01
CA GLU A 45 0.56 -10.61 20.87
C GLU A 45 -0.23 -9.91 21.98
N SER A 46 0.15 -10.13 23.25
CA SER A 46 -0.55 -9.57 24.43
C SER A 46 -0.72 -8.05 24.35
N ASP A 47 0.33 -7.34 23.88
CA ASP A 47 0.42 -5.89 23.93
C ASP A 47 -0.39 -5.18 22.84
N THR A 48 -0.73 -5.90 21.75
CA THR A 48 -1.43 -5.32 20.58
C THR A 48 -2.81 -5.92 20.33
N LYS A 49 -3.15 -7.04 20.98
CA LYS A 49 -4.41 -7.76 20.80
C LYS A 49 -5.64 -6.89 21.01
N GLU A 50 -5.68 -6.15 22.13
CA GLU A 50 -6.82 -5.30 22.48
C GLU A 50 -7.01 -4.15 21.47
N GLU A 51 -5.91 -3.64 20.90
CA GLU A 51 -5.98 -2.62 19.84
C GLU A 51 -6.70 -3.17 18.61
N ILE A 52 -6.35 -4.39 18.17
CA ILE A 52 -6.97 -5.01 16.99
C ILE A 52 -8.46 -5.33 17.25
N ILE A 53 -8.80 -5.85 18.43
CA ILE A 53 -10.19 -6.12 18.82
C ILE A 53 -11.00 -4.81 18.82
N SER A 54 -10.48 -3.75 19.45
CA SER A 54 -11.13 -2.44 19.48
C SER A 54 -11.32 -1.87 18.07
N ARG A 55 -10.33 -2.02 17.20
CA ARG A 55 -10.38 -1.58 15.81
C ARG A 55 -11.46 -2.32 15.02
N ALA A 56 -11.52 -3.63 15.11
CA ALA A 56 -12.56 -4.44 14.45
C ALA A 56 -13.97 -4.09 14.95
N SER A 57 -14.13 -3.90 16.26
CA SER A 57 -15.39 -3.46 16.86
C SER A 57 -15.86 -2.11 16.32
N LYS A 58 -14.96 -1.10 16.26
CA LYS A 58 -15.27 0.21 15.68
C LYS A 58 -15.66 0.15 14.21
N LEU A 59 -15.15 -0.84 13.48
CA LEU A 59 -15.47 -1.08 12.07
C LEU A 59 -16.68 -2.00 11.88
N SER A 60 -17.23 -2.57 12.95
CA SER A 60 -18.33 -3.52 12.94
C SER A 60 -18.06 -4.76 12.05
N ILE A 61 -16.83 -5.28 12.07
CA ILE A 61 -16.39 -6.45 11.28
C ILE A 61 -16.04 -7.63 12.17
N GLY A 62 -16.08 -8.84 11.58
CA GLY A 62 -15.64 -10.06 12.25
C GLY A 62 -14.11 -10.22 12.28
N LEU A 63 -13.60 -10.86 13.33
CA LEU A 63 -12.21 -11.29 13.41
C LEU A 63 -12.12 -12.81 13.33
N LYS A 64 -11.13 -13.31 12.61
CA LYS A 64 -10.72 -14.71 12.58
C LYS A 64 -9.49 -14.93 13.44
N SER A 65 -9.36 -16.12 13.99
CA SER A 65 -8.23 -16.49 14.85
C SER A 65 -7.00 -16.92 14.07
N SER A 66 -7.13 -17.21 12.76
CA SER A 66 -6.03 -17.62 11.91
C SER A 66 -6.19 -17.13 10.48
N LEU A 67 -5.07 -17.03 9.75
CA LEU A 67 -5.06 -16.75 8.31
C LEU A 67 -5.83 -17.82 7.54
N GLN A 68 -5.64 -19.10 7.90
CA GLN A 68 -6.33 -20.23 7.29
C GLN A 68 -7.85 -20.09 7.37
N ASP A 69 -8.39 -19.80 8.55
CA ASP A 69 -9.85 -19.66 8.74
C ASP A 69 -10.39 -18.42 8.05
N LEU A 70 -9.57 -17.38 7.88
CA LEU A 70 -9.96 -16.19 7.17
C LEU A 70 -10.14 -16.44 5.67
N VAL A 71 -9.17 -17.08 5.03
CA VAL A 71 -9.11 -17.15 3.55
C VAL A 71 -9.89 -18.32 2.95
N ARG A 72 -10.22 -19.35 3.77
CA ARG A 72 -10.87 -20.58 3.30
C ARG A 72 -12.17 -20.35 2.56
N ASP A 73 -13.00 -19.44 3.09
CA ASP A 73 -14.34 -19.19 2.56
C ASP A 73 -14.47 -17.82 1.87
N ALA A 74 -13.34 -17.12 1.73
CA ALA A 74 -13.35 -15.77 1.16
C ALA A 74 -13.39 -15.79 -0.37
N ASP A 75 -14.24 -14.94 -0.95
CA ASP A 75 -14.30 -14.68 -2.39
C ASP A 75 -13.30 -13.60 -2.81
N LEU A 76 -13.19 -12.56 -1.99
CA LEU A 76 -12.31 -11.41 -2.21
C LEU A 76 -11.37 -11.27 -1.01
N ILE A 77 -10.09 -11.39 -1.25
CA ILE A 77 -9.05 -11.30 -0.21
C ILE A 77 -8.21 -10.06 -0.49
N PHE A 78 -8.17 -9.14 0.45
CA PHE A 78 -7.34 -7.93 0.40
C PHE A 78 -6.15 -8.09 1.34
N SER A 79 -4.94 -8.14 0.79
CA SER A 79 -3.70 -8.17 1.57
C SER A 79 -3.19 -6.75 1.80
N THR A 80 -3.12 -6.35 3.06
CA THR A 80 -2.72 -5.00 3.53
C THR A 80 -1.71 -5.09 4.67
N VAL A 81 -0.75 -5.96 4.51
CA VAL A 81 0.37 -6.18 5.44
C VAL A 81 1.57 -5.29 5.10
N THR A 82 2.66 -5.40 5.85
CA THR A 82 3.92 -4.72 5.53
C THR A 82 4.59 -5.35 4.30
N ALA A 83 5.42 -4.57 3.59
CA ALA A 83 6.03 -4.99 2.33
C ALA A 83 6.90 -6.25 2.49
N ASP A 84 7.63 -6.37 3.59
CA ASP A 84 8.47 -7.50 3.94
C ASP A 84 7.67 -8.79 4.19
N GLN A 85 6.42 -8.70 4.66
CA GLN A 85 5.54 -9.83 4.91
C GLN A 85 4.69 -10.24 3.70
N ALA A 86 4.58 -9.40 2.68
CA ALA A 86 3.66 -9.59 1.57
C ALA A 86 3.80 -10.96 0.88
N LEU A 87 5.03 -11.37 0.55
CA LEU A 87 5.29 -12.65 -0.12
C LEU A 87 5.02 -13.86 0.80
N THR A 88 5.42 -13.78 2.06
CA THR A 88 5.20 -14.83 3.06
C THR A 88 3.71 -15.09 3.25
N VAL A 89 2.95 -14.02 3.45
CA VAL A 89 1.49 -14.08 3.61
C VAL A 89 0.79 -14.60 2.36
N ALA A 90 1.22 -14.18 1.16
CA ALA A 90 0.65 -14.70 -0.09
C ALA A 90 0.89 -16.20 -0.26
N ARG A 91 2.08 -16.70 0.08
CA ARG A 91 2.40 -18.13 0.05
C ARG A 91 1.56 -18.92 1.03
N GLU A 92 1.42 -18.44 2.26
CA GLU A 92 0.62 -19.10 3.27
C GLU A 92 -0.86 -19.12 2.88
N ALA A 93 -1.42 -17.96 2.49
CA ALA A 93 -2.80 -17.84 2.05
C ALA A 93 -3.12 -18.77 0.87
N SER A 94 -2.19 -18.92 -0.09
CA SER A 94 -2.38 -19.75 -1.27
C SER A 94 -2.70 -21.21 -0.96
N SER A 95 -2.23 -21.73 0.19
CA SER A 95 -2.46 -23.11 0.61
C SER A 95 -3.87 -23.39 1.13
N TYR A 96 -4.62 -22.35 1.46
CA TYR A 96 -5.91 -22.49 2.14
C TYR A 96 -7.06 -21.78 1.43
N MET A 97 -6.78 -20.85 0.52
CA MET A 97 -7.81 -20.10 -0.18
C MET A 97 -8.57 -20.98 -1.17
N ARG A 98 -9.84 -20.69 -1.37
CA ARG A 98 -10.67 -21.42 -2.32
C ARG A 98 -10.27 -21.13 -3.78
N ASP A 99 -10.56 -22.11 -4.64
CA ASP A 99 -10.37 -21.95 -6.09
C ASP A 99 -11.12 -20.72 -6.62
N LYS A 100 -10.46 -19.97 -7.53
CA LYS A 100 -10.98 -18.75 -8.18
C LYS A 100 -11.23 -17.56 -7.24
N ALA A 101 -10.89 -17.61 -5.95
CA ALA A 101 -10.92 -16.45 -5.09
C ALA A 101 -9.93 -15.39 -5.60
N TYR A 102 -10.32 -14.13 -5.53
CA TYR A 102 -9.43 -13.02 -5.88
C TYR A 102 -8.54 -12.64 -4.72
N PHE A 103 -7.24 -12.55 -4.99
CA PHE A 103 -6.25 -12.04 -4.05
C PHE A 103 -5.73 -10.69 -4.53
N PHE A 104 -6.24 -9.62 -3.93
CA PHE A 104 -5.82 -8.24 -4.17
C PHE A 104 -4.62 -7.92 -3.28
N ASP A 105 -3.45 -7.80 -3.86
CA ASP A 105 -2.24 -7.44 -3.12
C ASP A 105 -2.02 -5.92 -3.13
N LEU A 106 -2.40 -5.24 -2.04
CA LEU A 106 -2.27 -3.77 -1.88
C LEU A 106 -0.92 -3.36 -1.28
N ASN A 107 -0.04 -4.31 -1.01
CA ASN A 107 1.23 -4.04 -0.34
C ASN A 107 2.19 -3.27 -1.25
N SER A 108 3.01 -2.41 -0.66
CA SER A 108 4.00 -1.62 -1.39
C SER A 108 5.32 -2.40 -1.56
N SER A 109 5.26 -3.58 -2.17
CA SER A 109 6.40 -4.46 -2.43
C SER A 109 6.90 -4.37 -3.87
N ALA A 110 8.17 -4.75 -4.11
CA ALA A 110 8.79 -4.72 -5.44
C ALA A 110 8.04 -5.58 -6.46
N PRO A 111 8.05 -5.22 -7.76
CA PRO A 111 7.41 -5.99 -8.83
C PRO A 111 7.82 -7.47 -8.86
N SER A 112 9.07 -7.78 -8.59
CA SER A 112 9.57 -9.16 -8.50
C SER A 112 8.89 -9.94 -7.35
N SER A 113 8.69 -9.31 -6.20
CA SER A 113 7.96 -9.91 -5.06
C SER A 113 6.49 -10.16 -5.41
N LYS A 114 5.84 -9.23 -6.10
CA LYS A 114 4.46 -9.38 -6.62
C LYS A 114 4.34 -10.57 -7.58
N GLN A 115 5.31 -10.74 -8.48
CA GLN A 115 5.36 -11.86 -9.43
C GLN A 115 5.52 -13.21 -8.72
N LEU A 116 6.33 -13.27 -7.65
CA LEU A 116 6.47 -14.47 -6.83
C LEU A 116 5.19 -14.79 -6.05
N SER A 117 4.52 -13.77 -5.50
CA SER A 117 3.21 -13.92 -4.85
C SER A 117 2.16 -14.44 -5.83
N CYS A 118 2.13 -13.88 -7.05
CA CYS A 118 1.24 -14.32 -8.13
C CYS A 118 1.45 -15.80 -8.46
N LYS A 119 2.70 -16.23 -8.66
CA LYS A 119 3.02 -17.64 -8.92
C LYS A 119 2.47 -18.58 -7.84
N SER A 120 2.60 -18.18 -6.57
CA SER A 120 2.09 -19.00 -5.45
C SER A 120 0.57 -19.07 -5.44
N ILE A 121 -0.12 -17.95 -5.61
CA ILE A 121 -1.58 -17.86 -5.60
C ILE A 121 -2.18 -18.64 -6.80
N GLU A 122 -1.67 -18.41 -8.01
CA GLU A 122 -2.22 -19.00 -9.24
C GLU A 122 -1.91 -20.50 -9.35
N ALA A 123 -0.78 -20.97 -8.81
CA ALA A 123 -0.48 -22.40 -8.74
C ALA A 123 -1.49 -23.20 -7.91
N ASN A 124 -2.20 -22.54 -6.99
CA ASN A 124 -3.23 -23.12 -6.13
C ASN A 124 -4.66 -22.72 -6.56
N GLY A 125 -4.85 -22.26 -7.80
CA GLY A 125 -6.17 -21.97 -8.37
C GLY A 125 -6.74 -20.59 -8.06
N GLY A 126 -6.06 -19.75 -7.28
CA GLY A 126 -6.50 -18.38 -6.97
C GLY A 126 -6.31 -17.41 -8.14
N CYS A 127 -6.89 -16.24 -8.04
CA CYS A 127 -6.80 -15.16 -9.02
C CYS A 127 -6.02 -13.98 -8.41
N TYR A 128 -4.74 -13.82 -8.77
CA TYR A 128 -3.91 -12.75 -8.24
C TYR A 128 -4.10 -11.43 -8.99
N VAL A 129 -4.15 -10.32 -8.24
CA VAL A 129 -4.24 -8.95 -8.76
C VAL A 129 -3.20 -8.06 -8.09
N ASP A 130 -2.26 -7.53 -8.87
CA ASP A 130 -1.34 -6.50 -8.40
C ASP A 130 -2.07 -5.16 -8.26
N VAL A 131 -2.11 -4.63 -7.05
CA VAL A 131 -2.79 -3.36 -6.74
C VAL A 131 -1.79 -2.36 -6.19
N ALA A 132 -1.66 -1.23 -6.87
CA ALA A 132 -0.88 -0.08 -6.40
C ALA A 132 -1.81 1.01 -5.86
N VAL A 133 -1.72 1.31 -4.58
CA VAL A 133 -2.43 2.42 -3.93
C VAL A 133 -1.69 3.72 -4.21
N MET A 134 -2.31 4.66 -4.94
CA MET A 134 -1.64 5.79 -5.56
C MET A 134 -1.69 7.10 -4.75
N ALA A 135 -2.33 7.09 -3.58
CA ALA A 135 -2.41 8.22 -2.65
C ALA A 135 -2.53 7.71 -1.20
N PRO A 136 -2.37 8.57 -0.17
CA PRO A 136 -2.69 8.22 1.21
C PRO A 136 -4.16 7.80 1.35
N VAL A 137 -4.39 6.65 2.00
CA VAL A 137 -5.73 6.07 2.14
C VAL A 137 -6.62 6.82 3.12
N SER A 138 -6.04 7.45 4.16
CA SER A 138 -6.76 8.14 5.22
C SER A 138 -7.70 9.23 4.70
N ALA A 139 -7.25 10.01 3.69
CA ALA A 139 -8.03 11.12 3.13
C ALA A 139 -9.18 10.69 2.22
N LYS A 140 -8.99 9.60 1.45
CA LYS A 140 -9.95 9.16 0.41
C LYS A 140 -10.62 7.83 0.71
N LYS A 141 -10.15 7.12 1.74
CA LYS A 141 -10.70 5.85 2.18
C LYS A 141 -10.80 4.84 1.00
N HIS A 142 -11.96 4.20 0.80
CA HIS A 142 -12.22 3.26 -0.30
C HIS A 142 -12.15 3.90 -1.70
N LEU A 143 -12.28 5.23 -1.79
CA LEU A 143 -12.15 5.98 -3.06
C LEU A 143 -10.71 6.37 -3.39
N VAL A 144 -9.72 5.87 -2.62
CA VAL A 144 -8.31 6.08 -2.97
C VAL A 144 -8.02 5.56 -4.38
N PRO A 145 -7.29 6.32 -5.24
CA PRO A 145 -6.97 5.86 -6.57
C PRO A 145 -6.13 4.59 -6.54
N LEU A 146 -6.59 3.55 -7.22
CA LEU A 146 -5.91 2.27 -7.37
C LEU A 146 -5.50 2.06 -8.83
N LEU A 147 -4.27 1.62 -9.07
CA LEU A 147 -3.88 0.99 -10.33
C LEU A 147 -3.86 -0.51 -10.12
N ILE A 148 -4.43 -1.26 -11.06
CA ILE A 148 -4.40 -2.72 -11.01
C ILE A 148 -3.81 -3.29 -12.29
N SER A 149 -3.03 -4.37 -12.16
CA SER A 149 -2.40 -5.06 -13.32
C SER A 149 -2.34 -6.57 -13.13
N GLY A 150 -2.03 -7.27 -14.21
CA GLY A 150 -1.94 -8.73 -14.27
C GLY A 150 -3.07 -9.36 -15.07
N GLY A 151 -2.95 -10.64 -15.36
CA GLY A 151 -3.90 -11.38 -16.22
C GLY A 151 -5.36 -11.43 -15.72
N LYS A 152 -5.59 -11.14 -14.44
CA LYS A 152 -6.91 -11.11 -13.80
C LYS A 152 -7.45 -9.69 -13.55
N ALA A 153 -6.70 -8.65 -13.88
CA ALA A 153 -7.06 -7.27 -13.54
C ALA A 153 -8.40 -6.83 -14.14
N SER A 154 -8.64 -7.10 -15.42
CA SER A 154 -9.90 -6.71 -16.09
C SER A 154 -11.12 -7.40 -15.50
N SER A 155 -11.05 -8.67 -15.14
CA SER A 155 -12.15 -9.39 -14.48
C SER A 155 -12.34 -8.96 -13.02
N ALA A 156 -11.25 -8.59 -12.34
CA ALA A 156 -11.27 -8.09 -10.96
C ALA A 156 -11.84 -6.68 -10.83
N LEU A 157 -11.72 -5.85 -11.89
CA LEU A 157 -12.23 -4.47 -11.89
C LEU A 157 -13.72 -4.42 -11.57
N ALA A 158 -14.51 -5.31 -12.18
CA ALA A 158 -15.95 -5.38 -11.93
C ALA A 158 -16.31 -5.63 -10.45
N ALA A 159 -15.50 -6.43 -9.73
CA ALA A 159 -15.67 -6.63 -8.30
C ALA A 159 -15.35 -5.37 -7.49
N LEU A 160 -14.28 -4.65 -7.86
CA LEU A 160 -13.88 -3.41 -7.19
C LEU A 160 -14.86 -2.26 -7.44
N GLU A 161 -15.47 -2.18 -8.64
CA GLU A 161 -16.51 -1.20 -8.96
C GLU A 161 -17.79 -1.42 -8.13
N LYS A 162 -18.18 -2.68 -7.92
CA LYS A 162 -19.32 -3.01 -7.06
C LYS A 162 -19.04 -2.72 -5.56
N LEU A 163 -17.77 -2.72 -5.12
CA LEU A 163 -17.34 -2.28 -3.81
C LEU A 163 -17.11 -0.76 -3.72
N PRO A 164 -17.69 0.05 -4.57
CA PRO A 164 -17.42 1.41 -5.04
C PRO A 164 -15.97 1.88 -4.84
N MET A 165 -14.99 1.05 -5.21
CA MET A 165 -13.58 1.43 -5.16
C MET A 165 -13.16 2.13 -6.46
N ASN A 166 -12.25 3.10 -6.34
CA ASN A 166 -11.75 3.87 -7.48
C ASN A 166 -10.51 3.16 -8.09
N ALA A 167 -10.77 2.13 -8.89
CA ALA A 167 -9.72 1.33 -9.53
C ALA A 167 -9.66 1.57 -11.04
N ARG A 168 -8.43 1.51 -11.60
CA ARG A 168 -8.17 1.57 -13.03
C ARG A 168 -7.16 0.48 -13.43
N VAL A 169 -7.49 -0.26 -14.48
CA VAL A 169 -6.56 -1.23 -15.08
C VAL A 169 -5.46 -0.49 -15.84
N ILE A 170 -4.23 -0.96 -15.66
CA ILE A 170 -3.09 -0.64 -16.50
C ILE A 170 -2.64 -1.91 -17.21
N ASP A 171 -2.59 -1.88 -18.54
CA ASP A 171 -2.22 -3.04 -19.34
C ASP A 171 -0.79 -3.50 -19.03
N GLY A 172 -0.64 -4.80 -18.91
CA GLY A 172 0.65 -5.43 -18.69
C GLY A 172 0.61 -6.55 -17.63
N PRO A 173 1.74 -7.20 -17.42
CA PRO A 173 1.87 -8.30 -16.47
C PRO A 173 1.76 -7.82 -15.02
N VAL A 174 1.65 -8.78 -14.10
CA VAL A 174 1.78 -8.54 -12.65
C VAL A 174 3.11 -7.82 -12.36
N GLY A 175 3.05 -6.80 -11.52
CA GLY A 175 4.16 -5.89 -11.22
C GLY A 175 4.10 -4.56 -12.00
N ARG A 176 3.25 -4.44 -13.04
CA ARG A 176 3.15 -3.21 -13.83
C ARG A 176 2.61 -2.03 -13.02
N ALA A 177 1.54 -2.25 -12.26
CA ALA A 177 0.96 -1.23 -11.38
C ALA A 177 1.94 -0.83 -10.28
N SER A 178 2.58 -1.82 -9.65
CA SER A 178 3.61 -1.59 -8.64
C SER A 178 4.83 -0.85 -9.20
N SER A 179 5.27 -1.14 -10.43
CA SER A 179 6.36 -0.41 -11.08
C SER A 179 6.04 1.08 -11.25
N VAL A 180 4.83 1.41 -11.70
CA VAL A 180 4.40 2.83 -11.83
C VAL A 180 4.48 3.54 -10.48
N LYS A 181 3.95 2.92 -9.41
CA LYS A 181 4.02 3.48 -8.06
C LYS A 181 5.45 3.67 -7.59
N MET A 182 6.33 2.69 -7.81
CA MET A 182 7.70 2.73 -7.31
C MET A 182 8.56 3.74 -8.05
N VAL A 183 8.47 3.81 -9.39
CA VAL A 183 9.16 4.84 -10.16
C VAL A 183 8.70 6.24 -9.72
N ARG A 184 7.39 6.44 -9.56
CA ARG A 184 6.86 7.70 -9.01
C ARG A 184 7.41 8.00 -7.61
N SER A 185 7.60 6.97 -6.77
CA SER A 185 8.08 7.14 -5.39
C SER A 185 9.51 7.67 -5.31
N ILE A 186 10.35 7.45 -6.32
CA ILE A 186 11.69 8.06 -6.42
C ILE A 186 11.57 9.58 -6.32
N MET A 187 10.73 10.17 -7.16
CA MET A 187 10.53 11.63 -7.15
C MET A 187 9.84 12.12 -5.87
N VAL A 188 8.72 11.51 -5.49
CA VAL A 188 7.92 11.99 -4.36
C VAL A 188 8.72 11.97 -3.06
N LYS A 189 9.35 10.83 -2.74
CA LYS A 189 10.09 10.68 -1.47
C LYS A 189 11.49 11.25 -1.53
N GLY A 190 12.10 11.27 -2.71
CA GLY A 190 13.38 11.93 -2.94
C GLY A 190 13.26 13.44 -2.75
N LEU A 191 12.22 14.08 -3.32
CA LEU A 191 11.95 15.50 -3.11
C LEU A 191 11.60 15.82 -1.65
N GLU A 192 10.82 14.98 -0.98
CA GLU A 192 10.54 15.14 0.44
C GLU A 192 11.82 15.15 1.27
N ALA A 193 12.70 14.16 1.07
CA ALA A 193 13.97 14.06 1.79
C ALA A 193 14.89 15.25 1.50
N LEU A 194 15.09 15.57 0.21
CA LEU A 194 15.98 16.65 -0.23
C LEU A 194 15.48 18.02 0.27
N THR A 195 14.17 18.27 0.19
CA THR A 195 13.59 19.54 0.66
C THR A 195 13.72 19.68 2.16
N ALA A 196 13.50 18.60 2.91
CA ALA A 196 13.63 18.63 4.37
C ALA A 196 15.08 18.80 4.81
N GLU A 197 16.03 18.15 4.15
CA GLU A 197 17.47 18.35 4.39
C GLU A 197 17.90 19.80 4.12
N CYS A 198 17.49 20.37 2.99
CA CYS A 198 17.75 21.76 2.63
C CYS A 198 17.15 22.74 3.69
N ALA A 199 15.89 22.54 4.09
CA ALA A 199 15.24 23.41 5.06
C ALA A 199 15.92 23.36 6.43
N ILE A 200 16.28 22.16 6.92
CA ILE A 200 16.99 22.02 8.20
C ILE A 200 18.37 22.69 8.13
N ALA A 201 19.13 22.46 7.07
CA ALA A 201 20.44 23.09 6.88
C ALA A 201 20.34 24.62 6.85
N ALA A 202 19.33 25.17 6.16
CA ALA A 202 19.11 26.61 6.06
C ALA A 202 18.69 27.24 7.42
N ILE A 203 17.91 26.52 8.23
CA ILE A 203 17.56 26.93 9.60
C ILE A 203 18.81 26.96 10.48
N GLU A 204 19.62 25.90 10.47
CA GLU A 204 20.84 25.79 11.28
C GLU A 204 21.91 26.85 10.88
N ALA A 205 21.91 27.24 9.62
CA ALA A 205 22.81 28.27 9.09
C ALA A 205 22.25 29.72 9.20
N ASP A 206 21.02 29.88 9.71
CA ASP A 206 20.32 31.17 9.84
C ASP A 206 20.18 31.93 8.50
N VAL A 207 19.85 31.20 7.42
CA VAL A 207 19.72 31.73 6.03
C VAL A 207 18.45 31.22 5.32
N LEU A 208 17.43 30.84 6.08
CA LEU A 208 16.23 30.19 5.51
C LEU A 208 15.51 31.06 4.49
N ASP A 209 15.30 32.34 4.82
CA ASP A 209 14.53 33.27 3.97
C ASP A 209 15.29 33.55 2.66
N GLU A 210 16.59 33.77 2.73
CA GLU A 210 17.45 34.01 1.56
C GLU A 210 17.48 32.83 0.62
N VAL A 211 17.61 31.60 1.17
CA VAL A 211 17.61 30.36 0.37
C VAL A 211 16.26 30.17 -0.32
N PHE A 212 15.14 30.41 0.41
CA PHE A 212 13.82 30.19 -0.15
C PHE A 212 13.44 31.24 -1.19
N VAL A 213 13.84 32.48 -1.01
CA VAL A 213 13.69 33.56 -2.02
C VAL A 213 14.48 33.20 -3.28
N SER A 214 15.76 32.86 -3.15
CA SER A 214 16.62 32.51 -4.27
C SER A 214 16.11 31.29 -5.05
N LEU A 215 15.64 30.26 -4.37
CA LEU A 215 15.06 29.06 -5.01
C LEU A 215 13.74 29.38 -5.74
N SER A 216 12.91 30.25 -5.18
CA SER A 216 11.65 30.68 -5.81
C SER A 216 11.88 31.52 -7.07
N GLU A 217 12.91 32.38 -7.08
CA GLU A 217 13.30 33.16 -8.23
C GLU A 217 13.89 32.29 -9.36
N GLY A 218 14.73 31.31 -8.99
CA GLY A 218 15.35 30.39 -9.94
C GLY A 218 14.39 29.36 -10.53
N HIS A 219 13.32 29.01 -9.79
CA HIS A 219 12.34 27.99 -10.16
C HIS A 219 10.91 28.44 -9.86
N PRO A 220 10.34 29.40 -10.62
CA PRO A 220 9.05 30.05 -10.31
C PRO A 220 7.85 29.09 -10.28
N TYR A 221 7.98 27.90 -10.89
CA TYR A 221 6.95 26.85 -10.86
C TYR A 221 7.06 25.88 -9.66
N PHE A 222 8.13 25.98 -8.87
CA PHE A 222 8.37 25.16 -7.69
C PHE A 222 8.30 26.04 -6.43
N ASN A 223 7.11 26.17 -5.87
CA ASN A 223 6.93 26.93 -4.63
C ASN A 223 7.51 26.12 -3.44
N ILE A 224 8.80 26.32 -3.19
CA ILE A 224 9.51 25.62 -2.13
C ILE A 224 8.95 25.95 -0.74
N SER A 225 8.57 27.22 -0.49
CA SER A 225 8.04 27.66 0.79
C SER A 225 6.77 26.92 1.18
N THR A 226 5.87 26.67 0.22
CA THR A 226 4.65 25.91 0.45
C THR A 226 4.92 24.42 0.66
N HIS A 227 5.90 23.84 -0.05
CA HIS A 227 6.18 22.41 0.00
C HIS A 227 7.14 22.02 1.12
N ALA A 228 8.01 22.92 1.58
CA ALA A 228 9.03 22.62 2.57
C ALA A 228 8.42 22.15 3.90
N MET A 229 7.45 22.88 4.44
CA MET A 229 6.77 22.51 5.69
C MET A 229 6.04 21.18 5.57
N TYR A 230 5.32 20.96 4.47
CA TYR A 230 4.65 19.68 4.19
C TYR A 230 5.66 18.52 4.08
N ASN A 231 6.76 18.70 3.33
CA ASN A 231 7.76 17.67 3.13
C ASN A 231 8.52 17.36 4.42
N LEU A 232 8.82 18.38 5.24
CA LEU A 232 9.44 18.23 6.55
C LEU A 232 8.53 17.45 7.51
N GLU A 233 7.26 17.85 7.63
CA GLU A 233 6.28 17.14 8.45
C GLU A 233 6.15 15.65 8.02
N ARG A 234 6.08 15.40 6.72
CA ARG A 234 5.98 14.04 6.17
C ARG A 234 7.22 13.20 6.48
N SER A 235 8.39 13.78 6.42
CA SER A 235 9.65 13.10 6.75
C SER A 235 9.75 12.79 8.24
N LEU A 236 9.42 13.74 9.10
CA LEU A 236 9.46 13.56 10.56
C LEU A 236 8.40 12.55 11.02
N SER A 237 7.15 12.70 10.60
CA SER A 237 6.03 11.87 11.09
C SER A 237 5.99 10.46 10.49
N HIS A 238 6.60 10.22 9.33
CA HIS A 238 6.47 8.96 8.58
C HIS A 238 7.80 8.41 8.06
N GLY A 239 8.93 8.91 8.52
CA GLY A 239 10.24 8.60 7.97
C GLY A 239 10.57 7.10 7.96
N LYS A 240 10.29 6.36 9.04
CA LYS A 240 10.52 4.91 9.10
C LYS A 240 9.77 4.16 7.97
N ARG A 241 8.49 4.45 7.80
CA ARG A 241 7.68 3.83 6.73
C ARG A 241 8.17 4.21 5.34
N ARG A 242 8.56 5.49 5.14
CA ARG A 242 9.12 5.99 3.87
C ARG A 242 10.44 5.34 3.52
N ALA A 243 11.29 5.10 4.52
CA ALA A 243 12.54 4.38 4.35
C ALA A 243 12.30 2.94 3.84
N GLU A 244 11.34 2.21 4.43
CA GLU A 244 11.01 0.86 3.96
C GLU A 244 10.44 0.87 2.53
N GLU A 245 9.57 1.83 2.21
CA GLU A 245 9.05 1.98 0.85
C GLU A 245 10.17 2.32 -0.18
N LEU A 246 11.20 3.08 0.23
CA LEU A 246 12.37 3.37 -0.62
C LEU A 246 13.33 2.19 -0.76
N LYS A 247 13.39 1.29 0.23
CA LYS A 247 14.11 0.01 0.08
C LYS A 247 13.48 -0.87 -1.00
N GLU A 248 12.15 -0.93 -1.06
CA GLU A 248 11.44 -1.66 -2.14
C GLU A 248 11.69 -1.01 -3.52
N VAL A 249 11.76 0.33 -3.57
CA VAL A 249 12.19 1.05 -4.79
C VAL A 249 13.62 0.67 -5.18
N SER A 250 14.55 0.65 -4.22
CA SER A 250 15.94 0.28 -4.46
C SER A 250 16.07 -1.15 -4.98
N LYS A 251 15.30 -2.08 -4.40
CA LYS A 251 15.23 -3.46 -4.87
C LYS A 251 14.73 -3.56 -6.31
N MET A 252 13.67 -2.81 -6.65
CA MET A 252 13.18 -2.77 -8.03
C MET A 252 14.26 -2.25 -9.00
N LEU A 253 15.01 -1.22 -8.61
CA LEU A 253 16.10 -0.68 -9.45
C LEU A 253 17.26 -1.68 -9.59
N ASP A 254 17.63 -2.40 -8.51
CA ASP A 254 18.61 -3.49 -8.56
C ASP A 254 18.12 -4.62 -9.49
N ASP A 255 16.85 -5.04 -9.42
CA ASP A 255 16.25 -6.04 -10.31
C ASP A 255 16.28 -5.61 -11.80
N LEU A 256 16.25 -4.30 -12.06
CA LEU A 256 16.36 -3.71 -13.41
C LEU A 256 17.81 -3.45 -13.85
N GLY A 257 18.81 -3.73 -13.00
CA GLY A 257 20.22 -3.43 -13.27
C GLY A 257 20.55 -1.93 -13.29
N LEU A 258 19.76 -1.11 -12.61
CA LEU A 258 19.90 0.35 -12.57
C LEU A 258 20.59 0.83 -11.30
N ILE A 259 21.31 1.94 -11.40
CA ILE A 259 21.90 2.64 -10.25
C ILE A 259 20.78 3.19 -9.37
N ASN A 260 20.88 2.99 -8.04
CA ASN A 260 19.87 3.37 -7.06
C ASN A 260 20.40 4.23 -5.90
N HIS A 261 21.51 4.95 -6.12
CA HIS A 261 22.18 5.74 -5.08
C HIS A 261 21.26 6.78 -4.45
N MET A 262 20.45 7.50 -5.24
CA MET A 262 19.53 8.52 -4.72
C MET A 262 18.41 7.90 -3.85
N SER A 263 17.86 6.78 -4.28
CA SER A 263 16.83 6.08 -3.48
C SER A 263 17.39 5.54 -2.17
N LYS A 264 18.62 5.01 -2.17
CA LYS A 264 19.32 4.55 -0.97
C LYS A 264 19.64 5.70 -0.02
N ALA A 265 20.19 6.82 -0.55
CA ALA A 265 20.47 8.01 0.26
C ALA A 265 19.19 8.57 0.90
N ALA A 266 18.12 8.73 0.13
CA ALA A 266 16.84 9.18 0.64
C ALA A 266 16.26 8.21 1.69
N ALA A 267 16.44 6.89 1.54
CA ALA A 267 16.00 5.91 2.54
C ALA A 267 16.76 6.05 3.87
N ILE A 268 18.07 6.24 3.81
CA ILE A 268 18.92 6.46 4.97
C ILE A 268 18.51 7.76 5.69
N TRP A 269 18.34 8.83 4.93
CA TRP A 269 17.92 10.12 5.46
C TRP A 269 16.57 10.02 6.17
N GLN A 270 15.56 9.48 5.51
CA GLN A 270 14.21 9.28 6.07
C GLN A 270 14.22 8.44 7.36
N LYS A 271 15.06 7.40 7.42
CA LYS A 271 15.17 6.52 8.59
C LYS A 271 15.73 7.27 9.81
N ASN A 272 16.69 8.16 9.59
CA ASN A 272 17.42 8.83 10.69
C ASN A 272 16.60 9.96 11.33
N TRP A 273 15.69 10.59 10.58
CA TRP A 273 14.88 11.72 11.04
C TRP A 273 13.42 11.36 11.34
N GLY A 274 12.95 10.17 10.94
CA GLY A 274 11.59 9.71 11.23
C GLY A 274 11.44 9.12 12.64
N TYR A 275 10.41 9.57 13.36
CA TYR A 275 9.98 8.99 14.64
C TYR A 275 9.18 7.70 14.46
#